data_2c22e6b6a47c22f979f1902a4c617def
#
_entry.id   2c22e6b6a47c22f979f1902a4c617def
#
_cell.length_a   1.000
_cell.length_b   1.000
_cell.length_c   1.000
_cell.angle_alpha   90.00
_cell.angle_beta   90.00
_cell.angle_gamma   90.00
#
_symmetry.space_group_name_H-M   'P 1'
#
loop_
_entity.id
_entity.type
_entity.pdbx_description
1 polymer ?
#
loop_
_entity_poly.entity_id
_entity_poly.type
_entity_poly.pdbx_seq_one_letter_code
_entity_poly.pdbx_strand_id
1 'polypeptide(L)'
;MKQSSSNRKVNEQAREVIAGILLFEISDPRLELVTITGCEVSYDRSACNVFYTAAPGSYDEVAAAFKAASGRIRSLMARQLSWRVAPELRFHLDKSVDEAERIAAALAADAPRNEASARVDADAEDGE
;
A
#
# COMPACT_ATOMS: atom_id res chain seq x y z
N MET A 1 -3.17 9.47 14.05
CA MET A 1 -3.29 8.73 15.28
C MET A 1 -1.97 8.12 15.67
N LYS A 2 -1.66 8.18 16.95
CA LYS A 2 -0.40 7.67 17.38
C LYS A 2 -0.49 6.22 17.69
N GLN A 3 0.41 5.41 17.17
CA GLN A 3 0.42 3.98 17.43
C GLN A 3 1.36 3.68 18.56
N SER A 4 0.98 2.74 19.39
CA SER A 4 1.91 2.21 20.38
C SER A 4 2.97 1.35 19.70
N SER A 5 4.04 1.06 20.39
CA SER A 5 5.08 0.17 19.86
C SER A 5 4.53 -1.20 19.53
N SER A 6 3.66 -1.72 20.38
CA SER A 6 3.06 -3.02 20.17
C SER A 6 2.19 -3.02 18.93
N ASN A 7 1.37 -1.97 18.74
CA ASN A 7 0.56 -1.86 17.55
C ASN A 7 1.39 -1.70 16.28
N ARG A 8 2.48 -0.96 16.36
CA ARG A 8 3.35 -0.79 15.22
C ARG A 8 3.91 -2.13 14.75
N LYS A 9 4.31 -2.98 15.68
CA LYS A 9 4.85 -4.30 15.36
C LYS A 9 3.77 -5.17 14.70
N VAL A 10 2.58 -5.18 15.24
CA VAL A 10 1.47 -5.95 14.69
C VAL A 10 1.13 -5.43 13.29
N ASN A 11 1.10 -4.13 13.10
CA ASN A 11 0.79 -3.53 11.81
C ASN A 11 1.84 -3.92 10.77
N GLU A 12 3.10 -3.92 11.16
CA GLU A 12 4.17 -4.29 10.25
C GLU A 12 4.13 -5.77 9.90
N GLN A 13 3.82 -6.62 10.86
CA GLN A 13 3.66 -8.05 10.59
C GLN A 13 2.50 -8.29 9.63
N ALA A 14 1.38 -7.59 9.82
CA ALA A 14 0.23 -7.73 8.93
C ALA A 14 0.59 -7.28 7.52
N ARG A 15 1.31 -6.18 7.39
CA ARG A 15 1.73 -5.68 6.08
C ARG A 15 2.60 -6.71 5.36
N GLU A 16 3.58 -7.26 6.05
CA GLU A 16 4.49 -8.24 5.45
C GLU A 16 3.76 -9.51 5.04
N VAL A 17 2.85 -9.97 5.88
CA VAL A 17 2.11 -11.20 5.60
C VAL A 17 1.19 -10.99 4.40
N ILE A 18 0.47 -9.88 4.36
CA ILE A 18 -0.46 -9.62 3.25
C ILE A 18 0.33 -9.44 1.95
N ALA A 19 1.45 -8.72 1.98
CA ALA A 19 2.27 -8.55 0.79
C ALA A 19 2.77 -9.90 0.27
N GLY A 20 3.18 -10.77 1.15
CA GLY A 20 3.63 -12.11 0.75
C GLY A 20 2.49 -12.96 0.19
N ILE A 21 1.31 -12.84 0.76
CA ILE A 21 0.14 -13.56 0.26
C ILE A 21 -0.17 -13.13 -1.17
N LEU A 22 -0.14 -11.83 -1.43
CA LEU A 22 -0.40 -11.34 -2.79
C LEU A 22 0.65 -11.83 -3.76
N LEU A 23 1.88 -11.91 -3.32
CA LEU A 23 2.97 -12.31 -4.21
C LEU A 23 2.98 -13.79 -4.49
N PHE A 24 2.70 -14.63 -3.49
CA PHE A 24 2.90 -16.06 -3.61
C PHE A 24 1.62 -16.89 -3.62
N GLU A 25 0.52 -16.35 -3.11
CA GLU A 25 -0.70 -17.15 -2.93
C GLU A 25 -1.86 -16.72 -3.80
N ILE A 26 -1.87 -15.50 -4.27
CA ILE A 26 -2.97 -14.96 -5.07
C ILE A 26 -2.51 -14.83 -6.52
N SER A 27 -3.22 -15.50 -7.41
CA SER A 27 -2.84 -15.50 -8.81
C SER A 27 -3.82 -14.66 -9.59
N ASP A 28 -3.78 -13.38 -9.40
CA ASP A 28 -4.68 -12.45 -10.07
C ASP A 28 -3.84 -11.38 -10.77
N PRO A 29 -3.83 -11.34 -12.10
CA PRO A 29 -3.00 -10.37 -12.82
C PRO A 29 -3.32 -8.92 -12.46
N ARG A 30 -4.55 -8.65 -12.02
CA ARG A 30 -4.92 -7.29 -11.63
C ARG A 30 -4.17 -6.79 -10.40
N LEU A 31 -3.60 -7.72 -9.61
CA LEU A 31 -2.89 -7.37 -8.39
C LEU A 31 -1.37 -7.43 -8.53
N GLU A 32 -0.86 -7.71 -9.72
CA GLU A 32 0.57 -7.91 -9.90
C GLU A 32 1.41 -6.69 -9.61
N LEU A 33 0.91 -5.50 -9.93
CA LEU A 33 1.67 -4.28 -9.74
C LEU A 33 1.25 -3.51 -8.49
N VAL A 34 0.49 -4.15 -7.62
CA VAL A 34 0.03 -3.53 -6.40
C VAL A 34 1.12 -3.65 -5.33
N THR A 35 1.33 -2.57 -4.59
CA THR A 35 2.23 -2.59 -3.43
C THR A 35 1.42 -2.30 -2.19
N ILE A 36 1.59 -3.13 -1.16
CA ILE A 36 0.96 -2.87 0.13
C ILE A 36 1.85 -1.90 0.89
N THR A 37 1.34 -0.70 1.14
CA THR A 37 2.12 0.34 1.77
C THR A 37 1.99 0.36 3.29
N GLY A 38 0.92 -0.20 3.83
CA GLY A 38 0.75 -0.22 5.27
C GLY A 38 -0.49 -0.95 5.69
N CYS A 39 -0.55 -1.28 6.96
CA CYS A 39 -1.74 -1.88 7.57
C CYS A 39 -1.96 -1.23 8.91
N GLU A 40 -3.23 -1.11 9.29
CA GLU A 40 -3.62 -0.65 10.62
C GLU A 40 -4.59 -1.68 11.20
N VAL A 41 -4.10 -2.44 12.16
CA VAL A 41 -4.88 -3.49 12.81
C VAL A 41 -5.54 -2.90 14.05
N SER A 42 -6.83 -3.15 14.23
CA SER A 42 -7.53 -2.66 15.41
C SER A 42 -6.97 -3.33 16.66
N TYR A 43 -7.19 -2.70 17.80
CA TYR A 43 -6.61 -3.17 19.07
C TYR A 43 -7.04 -4.61 19.36
N ASP A 44 -8.28 -4.95 19.08
CA ASP A 44 -8.80 -6.30 19.32
C ASP A 44 -8.62 -7.23 18.12
N ARG A 45 -7.95 -6.76 17.08
CA ARG A 45 -7.66 -7.54 15.85
C ARG A 45 -8.90 -7.99 15.10
N SER A 46 -10.00 -7.27 15.29
CA SER A 46 -11.22 -7.61 14.57
C SER A 46 -11.29 -6.97 13.20
N ALA A 47 -10.49 -5.95 12.95
CA ALA A 47 -10.47 -5.26 11.66
C ALA A 47 -9.06 -4.85 11.31
N CYS A 48 -8.79 -4.78 10.02
CA CYS A 48 -7.49 -4.35 9.51
C CYS A 48 -7.70 -3.48 8.29
N ASN A 49 -7.24 -2.24 8.37
CA ASN A 49 -7.20 -1.38 7.20
C ASN A 49 -5.92 -1.65 6.43
N VAL A 50 -6.05 -1.92 5.15
CA VAL A 50 -4.92 -2.25 4.29
C VAL A 50 -4.77 -1.14 3.27
N PHE A 51 -3.60 -0.53 3.22
CA PHE A 51 -3.33 0.56 2.29
C PHE A 51 -2.44 0.06 1.17
N TYR A 52 -2.77 0.43 -0.06
CA TYR A 52 -2.03 -0.07 -1.22
C TYR A 52 -1.90 1.00 -2.28
N THR A 53 -0.91 0.83 -3.16
CA THR A 53 -0.80 1.64 -4.36
C THR A 53 -1.05 0.76 -5.57
N ALA A 54 -1.47 1.38 -6.66
CA ALA A 54 -1.76 0.67 -7.90
C ALA A 54 -1.44 1.58 -9.08
N ALA A 55 -1.31 0.99 -10.26
CA ALA A 55 -1.02 1.76 -11.45
C ALA A 55 -2.18 2.68 -11.79
N PRO A 56 -1.91 3.91 -12.23
CA PRO A 56 -2.99 4.81 -12.65
C PRO A 56 -3.83 4.16 -13.74
N GLY A 57 -5.11 4.32 -13.67
CA GLY A 57 -6.03 3.73 -14.63
C GLY A 57 -6.49 2.32 -14.29
N SER A 58 -5.94 1.72 -13.25
CA SER A 58 -6.33 0.36 -12.87
C SER A 58 -7.05 0.31 -11.54
N TYR A 59 -7.44 1.45 -10.98
CA TYR A 59 -7.94 1.49 -9.60
C TYR A 59 -9.22 0.67 -9.42
N ASP A 60 -10.15 0.74 -10.36
CA ASP A 60 -11.41 0.01 -10.22
C ASP A 60 -11.20 -1.49 -10.32
N GLU A 61 -10.34 -1.91 -11.24
CA GLU A 61 -10.05 -3.33 -11.39
C GLU A 61 -9.33 -3.89 -10.17
N VAL A 62 -8.41 -3.11 -9.62
CA VAL A 62 -7.68 -3.53 -8.44
C VAL A 62 -8.62 -3.62 -7.23
N ALA A 63 -9.52 -2.65 -7.08
CA ALA A 63 -10.49 -2.70 -5.99
C ALA A 63 -11.39 -3.94 -6.10
N ALA A 64 -11.82 -4.25 -7.31
CA ALA A 64 -12.65 -5.45 -7.54
C ALA A 64 -11.85 -6.72 -7.25
N ALA A 65 -10.57 -6.75 -7.60
CA ALA A 65 -9.72 -7.90 -7.35
C ALA A 65 -9.53 -8.14 -5.85
N PHE A 66 -9.33 -7.07 -5.08
CA PHE A 66 -9.21 -7.19 -3.64
C PHE A 66 -10.50 -7.69 -3.02
N LYS A 67 -11.63 -7.19 -3.50
CA LYS A 67 -12.92 -7.66 -2.99
C LYS A 67 -13.09 -9.15 -3.25
N ALA A 68 -12.72 -9.60 -4.43
CA ALA A 68 -12.84 -11.02 -4.77
C ALA A 68 -11.87 -11.89 -3.95
N ALA A 69 -10.69 -11.39 -3.64
CA ALA A 69 -9.67 -12.17 -2.95
C ALA A 69 -9.74 -12.02 -1.43
N SER A 70 -10.61 -11.14 -0.91
CA SER A 70 -10.61 -10.78 0.50
C SER A 70 -10.72 -11.98 1.43
N GLY A 71 -11.64 -12.90 1.15
CA GLY A 71 -11.85 -14.06 2.00
C GLY A 71 -10.62 -14.95 2.07
N ARG A 72 -9.98 -15.16 0.93
CA ARG A 72 -8.77 -15.98 0.89
C ARG A 72 -7.61 -15.30 1.61
N ILE A 73 -7.46 -13.98 1.41
CA ILE A 73 -6.42 -13.24 2.10
C ILE A 73 -6.63 -13.30 3.61
N ARG A 74 -7.87 -13.12 4.07
CA ARG A 74 -8.19 -13.19 5.49
C ARG A 74 -7.81 -14.53 6.08
N SER A 75 -8.20 -15.59 5.41
CA SER A 75 -7.95 -16.94 5.88
C SER A 75 -6.46 -17.23 5.97
N LEU A 76 -5.72 -16.86 4.94
CA LEU A 76 -4.29 -17.12 4.89
C LEU A 76 -3.53 -16.27 5.93
N MET A 77 -3.91 -15.00 6.09
CA MET A 77 -3.20 -14.15 7.05
C MET A 77 -3.45 -14.60 8.48
N ALA A 78 -4.66 -14.98 8.81
CA ALA A 78 -4.97 -15.47 10.15
C ALA A 78 -4.15 -16.73 10.46
N ARG A 79 -4.04 -17.61 9.49
CA ARG A 79 -3.26 -18.83 9.67
C ARG A 79 -1.77 -18.53 9.83
N GLN A 80 -1.24 -17.64 9.01
CA GLN A 80 0.19 -17.32 9.07
C GLN A 80 0.55 -16.54 10.32
N LEU A 81 -0.36 -15.70 10.81
CA LEU A 81 -0.14 -14.93 12.02
C LEU A 81 -0.58 -15.65 13.28
N SER A 82 -1.17 -16.86 13.12
CA SER A 82 -1.71 -17.65 14.23
C SER A 82 -2.75 -16.88 15.03
N TRP A 83 -3.55 -16.09 14.34
CA TRP A 83 -4.64 -15.37 14.98
C TRP A 83 -5.87 -16.26 15.06
N ARG A 84 -6.58 -16.13 16.16
CA ARG A 84 -7.74 -16.97 16.41
C ARG A 84 -8.85 -16.67 15.41
N VAL A 85 -9.03 -15.40 15.07
CA VAL A 85 -10.08 -14.96 14.17
C VAL A 85 -9.47 -14.10 13.09
N ALA A 86 -9.88 -14.31 11.86
CA ALA A 86 -9.43 -13.48 10.76
C ALA A 86 -10.09 -12.10 10.85
N PRO A 87 -9.34 -11.02 10.73
CA PRO A 87 -9.93 -9.69 10.81
C PRO A 87 -10.72 -9.35 9.56
N GLU A 88 -11.64 -8.44 9.69
CA GLU A 88 -12.29 -7.87 8.52
C GLU A 88 -11.28 -6.98 7.80
N LEU A 89 -11.08 -7.20 6.51
CA LEU A 89 -10.12 -6.40 5.75
C LEU A 89 -10.82 -5.27 5.04
N ARG A 90 -10.24 -4.08 5.13
CA ARG A 90 -10.75 -2.90 4.45
C ARG A 90 -9.60 -2.35 3.63
N PHE A 91 -9.74 -2.37 2.32
CA PHE A 91 -8.66 -1.98 1.41
C PHE A 91 -8.85 -0.53 1.00
N HIS A 92 -7.79 0.26 1.12
CA HIS A 92 -7.81 1.67 0.83
C HIS A 92 -6.68 2.03 -0.13
N LEU A 93 -7.00 2.71 -1.19
CA LEU A 93 -5.98 3.19 -2.12
C LEU A 93 -5.19 4.31 -1.44
N ASP A 94 -3.89 4.14 -1.39
CA ASP A 94 -3.00 5.13 -0.80
C ASP A 94 -2.58 6.10 -1.90
N LYS A 95 -3.16 7.28 -1.89
CA LYS A 95 -2.90 8.28 -2.93
C LYS A 95 -1.75 9.21 -2.59
N SER A 96 -1.07 8.98 -1.48
CA SER A 96 0.00 9.88 -1.07
C SER A 96 1.12 9.95 -2.12
N VAL A 97 1.44 8.85 -2.77
CA VAL A 97 2.45 8.82 -3.82
C VAL A 97 1.99 9.62 -5.03
N ASP A 98 0.75 9.44 -5.45
CA ASP A 98 0.19 10.18 -6.58
C ASP A 98 0.16 11.66 -6.29
N GLU A 99 -0.20 12.04 -5.09
CA GLU A 99 -0.23 13.45 -4.69
C GLU A 99 1.16 14.05 -4.68
N ALA A 100 2.13 13.32 -4.17
CA ALA A 100 3.51 13.78 -4.16
C ALA A 100 4.04 13.98 -5.58
N GLU A 101 3.70 13.09 -6.47
CA GLU A 101 4.09 13.21 -7.87
C GLU A 101 3.44 14.42 -8.55
N ARG A 102 2.18 14.64 -8.25
CA ARG A 102 1.49 15.81 -8.81
C ARG A 102 2.07 17.11 -8.28
N ILE A 103 2.39 17.18 -7.02
CA ILE A 103 2.99 18.34 -6.42
C ILE A 103 4.37 18.59 -7.03
N ALA A 104 5.16 17.55 -7.18
CA ALA A 104 6.48 17.67 -7.80
C ALA A 104 6.38 18.15 -9.24
N ALA A 105 5.43 17.64 -9.99
CA ALA A 105 5.23 18.08 -11.37
C ALA A 105 4.79 19.54 -11.44
N ALA A 106 3.92 19.97 -10.55
CA ALA A 106 3.48 21.35 -10.51
C ALA A 106 4.62 22.28 -10.14
N LEU A 107 5.44 21.89 -9.19
CA LEU A 107 6.59 22.69 -8.80
C LEU A 107 7.61 22.78 -9.94
N ALA A 108 7.82 21.70 -10.64
CA ALA A 108 8.73 21.70 -11.78
C ALA A 108 8.21 22.60 -12.90
N ALA A 109 6.92 22.59 -13.14
CA ALA A 109 6.33 23.43 -14.16
C ALA A 109 6.42 24.92 -13.82
N ASP A 110 6.31 25.26 -12.53
CA ASP A 110 6.37 26.64 -12.09
C ASP A 110 7.79 27.13 -11.86
N ALA A 111 8.74 26.25 -11.69
CA ALA A 111 10.10 26.64 -11.40
C ALA A 111 10.75 27.30 -12.59
N PRO A 112 11.64 28.25 -12.37
CA PRO A 112 12.41 28.79 -13.45
C PRO A 112 13.23 27.69 -14.09
N ARG A 113 13.32 27.73 -15.41
CA ARG A 113 14.03 26.72 -15.97
C ARG A 113 15.40 26.98 -15.87
N ASN A 114 16.02 26.42 -15.08
CA ASN A 114 17.31 26.57 -14.96
C ASN A 114 17.97 25.70 -15.64
N GLU A 115 17.66 25.18 -16.29
CA GLU A 115 18.22 24.38 -16.89
C GLU A 115 19.29 23.79 -16.41
N ALA A 116 19.47 23.60 -15.75
CA ALA A 116 20.38 22.90 -15.24
C ALA A 116 19.90 21.92 -14.50
N SER A 117 19.82 21.69 -14.43
CA SER A 117 19.41 20.84 -13.75
C SER A 117 18.68 20.33 -13.25
N ALA A 118 18.73 20.23 -13.36
CA ALA A 118 17.86 19.72 -12.82
C ALA A 118 17.46 18.70 -12.66
N ARG A 119 17.90 18.24 -12.82
CA ARG A 119 17.34 17.39 -12.51
C ARG A 119 17.40 16.56 -11.88
N VAL A 120 17.90 16.54 -12.24
CA VAL A 120 17.67 16.05 -11.32
C VAL A 120 17.51 15.40 -11.01
N ASP A 121 18.11 15.34 -11.40
CA ASP A 121 17.78 15.13 -10.71
C ASP A 121 17.44 14.45 -10.33
N ALA A 122 18.00 14.42 -10.68
CA ALA A 122 17.44 14.31 -10.12
C ALA A 122 17.30 13.58 -9.75
N ASP A 123 17.86 13.68 -10.06
CA ASP A 123 17.69 13.63 -9.49
C ASP A 123 17.56 13.20 -8.79
N ALA A 124 18.19 13.18 -9.09
CA ALA A 124 17.95 13.38 -8.41
C ALA A 124 17.78 13.01 -7.84
N GLU A 125 18.22 13.14 -7.90
CA GLU A 125 18.00 13.38 -7.28
C GLU A 125 17.66 13.11 -6.57
N ASP A 126 18.30 13.10 -7.07
CA ASP A 126 17.98 13.39 -6.35
C ASP A 126 17.53 13.18 -5.70
N GLY A 127 18.27 13.16 -6.14
CA GLY A 127 17.65 13.30 -5.49
C GLY A 127 17.44 13.18 -4.99
N GLU A 128 17.49 13.28 -5.15
CA GLU A 128 17.05 13.62 -4.72
C GLU A 128 16.79 13.54 -4.41
#